data_e91807ea8aee9e1e7d94c9fcd3fc6c1d
#
_entry.id   e91807ea8aee9e1e7d94c9fcd3fc6c1d
#
_cell.length_a   1.000
_cell.length_b   1.000
_cell.length_c   1.000
_cell.angle_alpha   90.00
_cell.angle_beta   90.00
_cell.angle_gamma   90.00
#
_symmetry.space_group_name_H-M   'P 1'
#
loop_
_entity.id
_entity.type
_entity.pdbx_description
1 polymer ?
#
loop_
_entity_poly.entity_id
_entity_poly.type
_entity_poly.pdbx_seq_one_letter_code
_entity_poly.pdbx_strand_id
1 'polypeptide(L)'
;MNETRKITRILVLIMAVSALIRGFMAGIMEFGYDEVYYWTYALFPDLSHFDHPPMVGWVIQLFSLNLLLDHEFFIRLAAVIAGTVNTWLIFKTGALIRDQRTGLYAAFLYNTSFYGFALCGLFILPDAPQSVFWLLTLYLLLRSLPDPDCSRPSRNTLFLAGLTAGLALLSKYHAVFLLSGAFIYILRYNRKWLTVRETWYAGILVLLAFTPVLLWNYENGFTSFLFHGSRTTTEGESWLHPEFLVVEVVGEIFYNNPVNFILIVTAFVALIRGGSFIRREYLNLILWISLPLIGVVLLFSLFARTLPHWTGPAYFGCILIASAWLSRPSEKKIRWKWFPVPIQAAVYLMLLLITFAFGQIRYGWLPLSKWGGRDFTYDLYGWRQLGNKFAPIARFDRELLLIDAQAPILTFRWFPAANFDYYIGRITGQRVYVLSTLDRQHKYHWINKERGNLPIGMDAYYIALSDDYTDPQELYGDLFSVIQPSDTIEILRGKELVRKAFVYRLIGLKEELLFNPAGPADPANQEVNRLVYFQQQIRTNPAWLHVLEKRAREKKVTLETMIVLEAQSMLDREKEVRRDFRKLDSLASRSATDSIRRKLDFFPQ
;
A
#
# COMPACT_ATOMS: atom_id res chain seq x y z
N MET A 1 0.79 -47.06 -8.50
CA MET A 1 0.22 -45.96 -7.68
C MET A 1 -0.57 -45.07 -8.61
N ASN A 2 -1.85 -44.82 -8.37
CA ASN A 2 -2.73 -44.02 -9.25
C ASN A 2 -2.14 -42.61 -9.41
N GLU A 3 -2.11 -42.08 -10.62
CA GLU A 3 -1.56 -40.76 -10.98
C GLU A 3 -2.13 -39.65 -10.08
N THR A 4 -3.43 -39.66 -9.83
CA THR A 4 -4.13 -38.74 -8.95
C THR A 4 -3.52 -38.70 -7.53
N ARG A 5 -3.24 -39.87 -6.93
CA ARG A 5 -2.61 -39.92 -5.59
C ARG A 5 -1.20 -39.32 -5.59
N LYS A 6 -0.46 -39.47 -6.68
CA LYS A 6 0.88 -38.92 -6.81
C LYS A 6 0.82 -37.40 -6.93
N ILE A 7 -0.07 -36.87 -7.77
CA ILE A 7 -0.30 -35.42 -7.90
C ILE A 7 -0.70 -34.80 -6.56
N THR A 8 -1.65 -35.42 -5.85
CA THR A 8 -2.09 -34.93 -4.53
C THR A 8 -0.93 -34.88 -3.52
N ARG A 9 -0.08 -35.93 -3.47
CA ARG A 9 1.09 -35.94 -2.57
C ARG A 9 2.08 -34.80 -2.90
N ILE A 10 2.33 -34.57 -4.18
CA ILE A 10 3.23 -33.49 -4.63
C ILE A 10 2.63 -32.12 -4.28
N LEU A 11 1.32 -31.94 -4.50
CA LEU A 11 0.64 -30.70 -4.10
C LEU A 11 0.76 -30.42 -2.59
N VAL A 12 0.47 -31.43 -1.75
CA VAL A 12 0.62 -31.29 -0.29
C VAL A 12 2.07 -30.97 0.08
N LEU A 13 3.04 -31.59 -0.58
CA LEU A 13 4.46 -31.30 -0.34
C LEU A 13 4.81 -29.86 -0.70
N ILE A 14 4.35 -29.35 -1.87
CA ILE A 14 4.56 -27.95 -2.27
C ILE A 14 3.95 -27.01 -1.23
N MET A 15 2.70 -27.25 -0.83
CA MET A 15 2.00 -26.44 0.18
C MET A 15 2.77 -26.44 1.49
N ALA A 16 3.19 -27.60 1.98
CA ALA A 16 3.93 -27.71 3.24
C ALA A 16 5.31 -27.04 3.18
N VAL A 17 6.10 -27.33 2.14
CA VAL A 17 7.45 -26.76 1.98
C VAL A 17 7.39 -25.25 1.81
N SER A 18 6.49 -24.73 0.96
CA SER A 18 6.35 -23.30 0.76
C SER A 18 5.84 -22.59 2.02
N ALA A 19 4.92 -23.19 2.77
CA ALA A 19 4.45 -22.66 4.06
C ALA A 19 5.57 -22.64 5.12
N LEU A 20 6.38 -23.68 5.20
CA LEU A 20 7.52 -23.73 6.11
C LEU A 20 8.57 -22.67 5.79
N ILE A 21 8.93 -22.48 4.51
CA ILE A 21 9.89 -21.44 4.10
C ILE A 21 9.33 -20.06 4.45
N ARG A 22 8.06 -19.77 4.07
CA ARG A 22 7.41 -18.50 4.39
C ARG A 22 7.31 -18.27 5.89
N GLY A 23 6.89 -19.29 6.66
CA GLY A 23 6.78 -19.20 8.12
C GLY A 23 8.12 -18.93 8.80
N PHE A 24 9.19 -19.60 8.35
CA PHE A 24 10.54 -19.33 8.82
C PHE A 24 10.96 -17.88 8.54
N MET A 25 10.80 -17.41 7.30
CA MET A 25 11.13 -16.03 6.94
C MET A 25 10.27 -15.02 7.70
N ALA A 26 8.97 -15.29 7.85
CA ALA A 26 8.04 -14.43 8.58
C ALA A 26 8.45 -14.22 10.04
N GLY A 27 9.07 -15.23 10.68
CA GLY A 27 9.49 -15.15 12.08
C GLY A 27 10.82 -14.46 12.33
N ILE A 28 11.73 -14.42 11.34
CA ILE A 28 13.08 -13.90 11.54
C ILE A 28 13.34 -12.54 10.90
N MET A 29 12.56 -12.17 9.86
CA MET A 29 12.70 -10.88 9.18
C MET A 29 11.96 -9.79 9.93
N GLU A 30 12.57 -8.61 10.03
CA GLU A 30 11.91 -7.40 10.51
C GLU A 30 10.86 -6.93 9.49
N PHE A 31 9.91 -6.09 9.92
CA PHE A 31 8.92 -5.53 9.00
C PHE A 31 9.51 -4.49 8.07
N GLY A 32 9.09 -4.52 6.81
CA GLY A 32 9.23 -3.41 5.89
C GLY A 32 8.24 -2.27 6.21
N TYR A 33 8.46 -1.10 5.59
CA TYR A 33 7.65 0.10 5.81
C TYR A 33 6.16 -0.15 5.61
N ASP A 34 5.78 -0.79 4.50
CA ASP A 34 4.38 -1.05 4.20
C ASP A 34 3.74 -2.04 5.19
N GLU A 35 4.46 -3.10 5.59
CA GLU A 35 3.93 -4.11 6.51
C GLU A 35 3.61 -3.53 7.89
N VAL A 36 4.56 -2.75 8.44
CA VAL A 36 4.36 -2.11 9.74
C VAL A 36 3.31 -1.01 9.67
N TYR A 37 3.15 -0.37 8.51
CA TYR A 37 2.08 0.57 8.29
C TYR A 37 0.71 -0.13 8.30
N TYR A 38 0.56 -1.31 7.66
CA TYR A 38 -0.68 -2.08 7.75
C TYR A 38 -0.91 -2.72 9.12
N TRP A 39 0.13 -2.93 9.93
CA TRP A 39 -0.05 -3.25 11.35
C TRP A 39 -0.80 -2.13 12.09
N THR A 40 -0.60 -0.87 11.73
CA THR A 40 -1.38 0.25 12.31
C THR A 40 -2.88 0.17 11.98
N TYR A 41 -3.29 -0.51 10.90
CA TYR A 41 -4.70 -0.75 10.59
C TYR A 41 -5.35 -1.71 11.59
N ALA A 42 -4.59 -2.66 12.10
CA ALA A 42 -5.05 -3.55 13.16
C ALA A 42 -4.99 -2.88 14.54
N LEU A 43 -4.00 -2.01 14.79
CA LEU A 43 -3.88 -1.27 16.04
C LEU A 43 -4.97 -0.20 16.18
N PHE A 44 -5.34 0.46 15.10
CA PHE A 44 -6.39 1.47 15.00
C PHE A 44 -7.40 1.04 13.93
N PRO A 45 -8.28 0.06 14.22
CA PRO A 45 -9.23 -0.46 13.25
C PRO A 45 -10.29 0.58 12.88
N ASP A 46 -10.72 0.54 11.61
CA ASP A 46 -11.73 1.44 11.08
C ASP A 46 -12.50 0.75 9.95
N LEU A 47 -13.59 1.37 9.47
CA LEU A 47 -14.40 0.86 8.34
C LEU A 47 -13.64 0.89 7.01
N SER A 48 -12.70 1.81 6.85
CA SER A 48 -11.71 1.89 5.77
C SER A 48 -10.53 2.74 6.24
N HIS A 49 -9.55 2.94 5.36
CA HIS A 49 -8.37 3.73 5.65
C HIS A 49 -8.03 4.66 4.48
N PHE A 50 -7.03 5.52 4.68
CA PHE A 50 -6.65 6.56 3.71
C PHE A 50 -6.33 6.02 2.31
N ASP A 51 -5.53 4.95 2.21
CA ASP A 51 -4.99 4.43 0.96
C ASP A 51 -5.45 3.02 0.60
N HIS A 52 -6.02 2.26 1.53
CA HIS A 52 -6.53 0.92 1.26
C HIS A 52 -7.79 0.57 2.07
N PRO A 53 -8.64 -0.35 1.55
CA PRO A 53 -9.75 -0.93 2.29
C PRO A 53 -9.29 -1.70 3.56
N PRO A 54 -10.21 -2.04 4.49
CA PRO A 54 -9.84 -2.46 5.85
C PRO A 54 -9.36 -3.92 5.98
N MET A 55 -9.53 -4.76 4.97
CA MET A 55 -9.37 -6.21 5.08
C MET A 55 -7.99 -6.64 5.62
N VAL A 56 -6.91 -5.95 5.24
CA VAL A 56 -5.56 -6.28 5.73
C VAL A 56 -5.46 -6.09 7.24
N GLY A 57 -6.04 -5.04 7.82
CA GLY A 57 -6.11 -4.84 9.27
C GLY A 57 -6.93 -5.92 9.96
N TRP A 58 -8.10 -6.28 9.41
CA TRP A 58 -8.97 -7.30 9.98
C TRP A 58 -8.33 -8.70 9.99
N VAL A 59 -7.62 -9.10 8.93
CA VAL A 59 -6.91 -10.39 8.94
C VAL A 59 -5.71 -10.39 9.89
N ILE A 60 -5.02 -9.25 10.06
CA ILE A 60 -3.99 -9.13 11.09
C ILE A 60 -4.62 -9.33 12.46
N GLN A 61 -5.72 -8.63 12.81
CA GLN A 61 -6.40 -8.80 14.09
C GLN A 61 -6.83 -10.26 14.32
N LEU A 62 -7.41 -10.91 13.31
CA LEU A 62 -7.88 -12.29 13.40
C LEU A 62 -6.73 -13.26 13.76
N PHE A 63 -5.62 -13.20 13.03
CA PHE A 63 -4.53 -14.17 13.17
C PHE A 63 -3.53 -13.83 14.29
N SER A 64 -3.49 -12.58 14.73
CA SER A 64 -2.73 -12.15 15.91
C SER A 64 -3.56 -12.17 17.22
N LEU A 65 -4.80 -12.64 17.16
CA LEU A 65 -5.76 -12.60 18.29
C LEU A 65 -5.91 -11.15 18.82
N ASN A 66 -6.22 -10.23 17.92
CA ASN A 66 -6.34 -8.79 18.20
C ASN A 66 -5.06 -8.20 18.81
N LEU A 67 -3.91 -8.49 18.19
CA LEU A 67 -2.56 -8.07 18.59
C LEU A 67 -2.10 -8.59 19.98
N LEU A 68 -2.79 -9.59 20.56
CA LEU A 68 -2.29 -10.30 21.74
C LEU A 68 -0.98 -11.06 21.42
N LEU A 69 -0.90 -11.59 20.20
CA LEU A 69 0.30 -12.21 19.62
C LEU A 69 0.93 -11.22 18.64
N ASP A 70 1.73 -10.31 19.13
CA ASP A 70 2.22 -9.15 18.41
C ASP A 70 3.61 -9.32 17.77
N HIS A 71 4.19 -10.53 17.81
CA HIS A 71 5.43 -10.85 17.11
C HIS A 71 5.21 -10.89 15.60
N GLU A 72 6.21 -10.50 14.79
CA GLU A 72 6.15 -10.41 13.32
C GLU A 72 5.61 -11.69 12.66
N PHE A 73 5.91 -12.86 13.21
CA PHE A 73 5.40 -14.14 12.75
C PHE A 73 3.86 -14.19 12.75
N PHE A 74 3.24 -13.82 13.86
CA PHE A 74 1.79 -13.91 14.02
C PHE A 74 1.06 -12.86 13.19
N ILE A 75 1.65 -11.68 13.04
CA ILE A 75 1.11 -10.62 12.18
C ILE A 75 1.15 -11.04 10.71
N ARG A 76 2.24 -11.72 10.26
CA ARG A 76 2.38 -12.28 8.92
C ARG A 76 1.65 -13.62 8.72
N LEU A 77 1.14 -14.24 9.77
CA LEU A 77 0.51 -15.58 9.70
C LEU A 77 -0.65 -15.60 8.70
N ALA A 78 -1.42 -14.51 8.62
CA ALA A 78 -2.47 -14.33 7.63
C ALA A 78 -1.95 -14.48 6.19
N ALA A 79 -0.80 -13.88 5.87
CA ALA A 79 -0.17 -13.98 4.54
C ALA A 79 0.36 -15.40 4.27
N VAL A 80 1.00 -16.04 5.24
CA VAL A 80 1.50 -17.42 5.11
C VAL A 80 0.35 -18.40 4.81
N ILE A 81 -0.77 -18.24 5.50
CA ILE A 81 -1.98 -19.05 5.26
C ILE A 81 -2.57 -18.69 3.88
N ALA A 82 -2.66 -17.40 3.51
CA ALA A 82 -3.13 -16.97 2.21
C ALA A 82 -2.32 -17.61 1.08
N GLY A 83 -0.98 -17.60 1.13
CA GLY A 83 -0.13 -18.24 0.13
C GLY A 83 -0.34 -19.75 0.01
N THR A 84 -0.66 -20.41 1.12
CA THR A 84 -0.97 -21.85 1.16
C THR A 84 -2.33 -22.12 0.54
N VAL A 85 -3.36 -21.36 0.89
CA VAL A 85 -4.71 -21.44 0.32
C VAL A 85 -4.69 -21.12 -1.18
N ASN A 86 -3.94 -20.10 -1.59
CA ASN A 86 -3.77 -19.75 -2.99
C ASN A 86 -3.13 -20.85 -3.82
N THR A 87 -2.15 -21.57 -3.26
CA THR A 87 -1.54 -22.72 -3.89
C THR A 87 -2.57 -23.82 -4.18
N TRP A 88 -3.49 -24.05 -3.25
CA TRP A 88 -4.60 -24.99 -3.42
C TRP A 88 -5.64 -24.45 -4.41
N LEU A 89 -6.04 -23.18 -4.31
CA LEU A 89 -7.05 -22.58 -5.20
C LEU A 89 -6.60 -22.56 -6.66
N ILE A 90 -5.35 -22.18 -6.94
CA ILE A 90 -4.85 -22.14 -8.31
C ILE A 90 -4.70 -23.56 -8.89
N PHE A 91 -4.35 -24.55 -8.04
CA PHE A 91 -4.40 -25.96 -8.42
C PHE A 91 -5.81 -26.38 -8.82
N LYS A 92 -6.83 -26.07 -7.99
CA LYS A 92 -8.23 -26.41 -8.26
C LYS A 92 -8.74 -25.74 -9.54
N THR A 93 -8.34 -24.49 -9.76
CA THR A 93 -8.71 -23.73 -10.96
C THR A 93 -8.06 -24.32 -12.21
N GLY A 94 -6.77 -24.65 -12.15
CA GLY A 94 -6.07 -25.31 -13.25
C GLY A 94 -6.65 -26.70 -13.58
N ALA A 95 -7.01 -27.46 -12.54
CA ALA A 95 -7.68 -28.76 -12.71
C ALA A 95 -9.08 -28.64 -13.33
N LEU A 96 -9.81 -27.56 -13.03
CA LEU A 96 -11.13 -27.27 -13.61
C LEU A 96 -11.04 -26.91 -15.10
N ILE A 97 -10.09 -26.05 -15.49
CA ILE A 97 -9.99 -25.57 -16.87
C ILE A 97 -9.47 -26.63 -17.85
N ARG A 98 -8.74 -27.64 -17.34
CA ARG A 98 -8.21 -28.72 -18.17
C ARG A 98 -8.07 -30.04 -17.42
N ASP A 99 -7.05 -30.22 -16.57
CA ASP A 99 -6.72 -31.47 -15.88
C ASP A 99 -5.85 -31.24 -14.63
N GLN A 100 -5.67 -32.27 -13.81
CA GLN A 100 -4.89 -32.21 -12.58
C GLN A 100 -3.41 -31.86 -12.79
N ARG A 101 -2.82 -32.20 -13.94
CA ARG A 101 -1.44 -31.82 -14.29
C ARG A 101 -1.35 -30.31 -14.50
N THR A 102 -2.32 -29.74 -15.19
CA THR A 102 -2.45 -28.27 -15.35
C THR A 102 -2.53 -27.60 -13.98
N GLY A 103 -3.36 -28.13 -13.08
CA GLY A 103 -3.45 -27.63 -11.72
C GLY A 103 -2.12 -27.69 -10.97
N LEU A 104 -1.41 -28.81 -11.06
CA LEU A 104 -0.11 -28.99 -10.42
C LEU A 104 0.95 -28.00 -10.97
N TYR A 105 0.98 -27.81 -12.28
CA TYR A 105 1.91 -26.85 -12.90
C TYR A 105 1.56 -25.40 -12.51
N ALA A 106 0.27 -25.07 -12.43
CA ALA A 106 -0.18 -23.77 -11.94
C ALA A 106 0.25 -23.52 -10.49
N ALA A 107 0.17 -24.53 -9.62
CA ALA A 107 0.64 -24.45 -8.25
C ALA A 107 2.17 -24.21 -8.17
N PHE A 108 2.96 -24.83 -9.04
CA PHE A 108 4.41 -24.56 -9.12
C PHE A 108 4.68 -23.14 -9.62
N LEU A 109 4.07 -22.73 -10.74
CA LEU A 109 4.31 -21.39 -11.31
C LEU A 109 3.86 -20.27 -10.37
N TYR A 110 2.78 -20.47 -9.59
CA TYR A 110 2.36 -19.56 -8.55
C TYR A 110 3.42 -19.41 -7.46
N ASN A 111 3.95 -20.52 -6.93
CA ASN A 111 4.96 -20.49 -5.87
C ASN A 111 6.35 -20.06 -6.35
N THR A 112 6.60 -20.07 -7.65
CA THR A 112 7.84 -19.56 -8.25
C THR A 112 7.72 -18.13 -8.76
N SER A 113 6.52 -17.53 -8.75
CA SER A 113 6.36 -16.10 -8.98
C SER A 113 6.70 -15.32 -7.70
N PHE A 114 7.46 -14.22 -7.81
CA PHE A 114 7.77 -13.39 -6.66
C PHE A 114 6.50 -12.77 -6.07
N TYR A 115 5.56 -12.33 -6.93
CA TYR A 115 4.27 -11.82 -6.50
C TYR A 115 3.50 -12.86 -5.67
N GLY A 116 3.35 -14.09 -6.17
CA GLY A 116 2.63 -15.16 -5.48
C GLY A 116 3.34 -15.65 -4.22
N PHE A 117 4.67 -15.73 -4.22
CA PHE A 117 5.43 -16.21 -3.09
C PHE A 117 5.56 -15.16 -1.98
N ALA A 118 6.01 -13.94 -2.33
CA ALA A 118 6.36 -12.92 -1.37
C ALA A 118 5.18 -11.99 -1.04
N LEU A 119 4.56 -11.31 -2.04
CA LEU A 119 3.54 -10.32 -1.76
C LEU A 119 2.22 -10.93 -1.31
N CYS A 120 1.85 -12.08 -1.88
CA CYS A 120 0.61 -12.77 -1.51
C CYS A 120 0.78 -13.82 -0.40
N GLY A 121 2.02 -14.18 -0.03
CA GLY A 121 2.24 -15.32 0.84
C GLY A 121 3.28 -15.17 1.94
N LEU A 122 4.04 -14.07 1.98
CA LEU A 122 5.03 -13.81 3.01
C LEU A 122 4.77 -12.46 3.69
N PHE A 123 4.74 -11.38 2.91
CA PHE A 123 4.52 -10.05 3.45
C PHE A 123 3.04 -9.80 3.71
N ILE A 124 2.75 -9.14 4.83
CA ILE A 124 1.37 -8.80 5.19
C ILE A 124 0.96 -7.49 4.51
N LEU A 125 0.54 -7.62 3.28
CA LEU A 125 0.08 -6.53 2.40
C LEU A 125 -1.40 -6.75 2.04
N PRO A 126 -2.13 -5.75 1.54
CA PRO A 126 -3.49 -5.92 1.01
C PRO A 126 -3.60 -7.00 -0.08
N ASP A 127 -2.49 -7.28 -0.77
CA ASP A 127 -2.36 -8.33 -1.78
C ASP A 127 -2.58 -9.74 -1.22
N ALA A 128 -2.21 -9.98 0.04
CA ALA A 128 -2.37 -11.29 0.67
C ALA A 128 -3.85 -11.71 0.78
N PRO A 129 -4.75 -10.98 1.46
CA PRO A 129 -6.17 -11.31 1.48
C PRO A 129 -6.83 -11.15 0.10
N GLN A 130 -6.45 -10.15 -0.70
CA GLN A 130 -6.99 -9.97 -2.05
C GLN A 130 -6.79 -11.20 -2.92
N SER A 131 -5.59 -11.78 -2.93
CA SER A 131 -5.25 -12.91 -3.78
C SER A 131 -6.09 -14.16 -3.48
N VAL A 132 -6.43 -14.40 -2.20
CA VAL A 132 -7.32 -15.49 -1.81
C VAL A 132 -8.71 -15.30 -2.39
N PHE A 133 -9.29 -14.11 -2.17
CA PHE A 133 -10.64 -13.82 -2.66
C PHE A 133 -10.68 -13.66 -4.18
N TRP A 134 -9.62 -13.16 -4.81
CA TRP A 134 -9.49 -13.11 -6.26
C TRP A 134 -9.51 -14.51 -6.89
N LEU A 135 -8.65 -15.42 -6.43
CA LEU A 135 -8.57 -16.79 -6.95
C LEU A 135 -9.84 -17.58 -6.66
N LEU A 136 -10.43 -17.41 -5.49
CA LEU A 136 -11.70 -18.07 -5.16
C LEU A 136 -12.83 -17.53 -6.04
N THR A 137 -12.91 -16.24 -6.26
CA THR A 137 -13.90 -15.63 -7.17
C THR A 137 -13.69 -16.12 -8.60
N LEU A 138 -12.46 -16.12 -9.11
CA LEU A 138 -12.14 -16.64 -10.45
C LEU A 138 -12.57 -18.11 -10.60
N TYR A 139 -12.28 -18.95 -9.60
CA TYR A 139 -12.70 -20.34 -9.58
C TYR A 139 -14.22 -20.48 -9.63
N LEU A 140 -14.94 -19.71 -8.83
CA LEU A 140 -16.41 -19.75 -8.78
C LEU A 140 -17.05 -19.21 -10.08
N LEU A 141 -16.49 -18.14 -10.67
CA LEU A 141 -16.93 -17.62 -11.95
C LEU A 141 -16.72 -18.62 -13.09
N LEU A 142 -15.57 -19.33 -13.10
CA LEU A 142 -15.29 -20.39 -14.08
C LEU A 142 -16.23 -21.61 -13.91
N ARG A 143 -16.76 -21.84 -12.72
CA ARG A 143 -17.75 -22.89 -12.48
C ARG A 143 -19.18 -22.49 -12.81
N SER A 144 -19.48 -21.21 -12.88
CA SER A 144 -20.84 -20.70 -13.07
C SER A 144 -21.09 -20.16 -14.47
N LEU A 145 -20.35 -19.12 -14.90
CA LEU A 145 -20.66 -18.36 -16.12
C LEU A 145 -20.59 -19.14 -17.43
N PRO A 146 -19.72 -20.15 -17.59
CA PRO A 146 -19.68 -20.98 -18.80
C PRO A 146 -20.91 -21.89 -19.00
N ASP A 147 -21.76 -22.04 -17.98
CA ASP A 147 -23.01 -22.81 -18.09
C ASP A 147 -24.03 -22.10 -18.99
N PRO A 148 -24.38 -22.64 -20.17
CA PRO A 148 -25.28 -21.98 -21.12
C PRO A 148 -26.74 -21.95 -20.64
N ASP A 149 -27.11 -22.85 -19.74
CA ASP A 149 -28.49 -22.99 -19.24
C ASP A 149 -28.73 -22.28 -17.93
N CYS A 150 -27.69 -21.69 -17.33
CA CYS A 150 -27.78 -21.03 -16.03
C CYS A 150 -28.46 -21.93 -14.99
N SER A 151 -28.01 -23.17 -14.88
CA SER A 151 -28.57 -24.19 -13.99
C SER A 151 -28.52 -23.75 -12.52
N ARG A 152 -29.39 -24.33 -11.68
CA ARG A 152 -29.46 -23.97 -10.25
C ARG A 152 -28.11 -24.10 -9.51
N PRO A 153 -27.28 -25.14 -9.71
CA PRO A 153 -25.95 -25.20 -9.11
C PRO A 153 -25.04 -24.04 -9.55
N SER A 154 -25.10 -23.67 -10.83
CA SER A 154 -24.31 -22.56 -11.39
C SER A 154 -24.75 -21.21 -10.82
N ARG A 155 -26.08 -21.01 -10.63
CA ARG A 155 -26.64 -19.79 -9.99
C ARG A 155 -26.16 -19.64 -8.54
N ASN A 156 -26.25 -20.70 -7.74
CA ASN A 156 -25.75 -20.70 -6.37
C ASN A 156 -24.25 -20.42 -6.32
N THR A 157 -23.48 -20.95 -7.26
CA THR A 157 -22.04 -20.68 -7.38
C THR A 157 -21.76 -19.23 -7.73
N LEU A 158 -22.56 -18.61 -8.62
CA LEU A 158 -22.45 -17.20 -8.97
C LEU A 158 -22.79 -16.30 -7.77
N PHE A 159 -23.79 -16.64 -6.98
CA PHE A 159 -24.11 -15.91 -5.76
C PHE A 159 -22.95 -15.88 -4.78
N LEU A 160 -22.27 -17.03 -4.57
CA LEU A 160 -21.04 -17.11 -3.76
C LEU A 160 -19.87 -16.33 -4.38
N ALA A 161 -19.78 -16.27 -5.72
CA ALA A 161 -18.78 -15.47 -6.41
C ALA A 161 -18.97 -13.97 -6.12
N GLY A 162 -20.22 -13.51 -6.00
CA GLY A 162 -20.53 -12.13 -5.59
C GLY A 162 -19.98 -11.80 -4.20
N LEU A 163 -20.20 -12.67 -3.22
CA LEU A 163 -19.66 -12.48 -1.87
C LEU A 163 -18.13 -12.40 -1.88
N THR A 164 -17.48 -13.37 -2.53
CA THR A 164 -15.99 -13.40 -2.56
C THR A 164 -15.39 -12.26 -3.37
N ALA A 165 -16.06 -11.77 -4.42
CA ALA A 165 -15.67 -10.58 -5.16
C ALA A 165 -15.77 -9.31 -4.30
N GLY A 166 -16.82 -9.19 -3.48
CA GLY A 166 -16.96 -8.12 -2.50
C GLY A 166 -15.83 -8.13 -1.47
N LEU A 167 -15.45 -9.30 -0.94
CA LEU A 167 -14.33 -9.45 -0.03
C LEU A 167 -12.98 -9.14 -0.71
N ALA A 168 -12.81 -9.48 -2.00
CA ALA A 168 -11.65 -9.07 -2.77
C ALA A 168 -11.57 -7.55 -2.91
N LEU A 169 -12.71 -6.88 -3.14
CA LEU A 169 -12.80 -5.43 -3.24
C LEU A 169 -12.51 -4.74 -1.89
N LEU A 170 -12.97 -5.32 -0.78
CA LEU A 170 -12.61 -4.91 0.59
C LEU A 170 -11.12 -5.09 0.91
N SER A 171 -10.40 -5.88 0.12
CA SER A 171 -8.96 -6.08 0.29
C SER A 171 -8.17 -5.05 -0.52
N LYS A 172 -8.54 -4.82 -1.79
CA LYS A 172 -7.85 -3.87 -2.69
C LYS A 172 -8.74 -3.50 -3.87
N TYR A 173 -8.76 -2.23 -4.23
CA TYR A 173 -9.64 -1.67 -5.27
C TYR A 173 -9.48 -2.32 -6.66
N HIS A 174 -8.30 -2.89 -6.97
CA HIS A 174 -8.06 -3.60 -8.24
C HIS A 174 -9.03 -4.77 -8.49
N ALA A 175 -9.70 -5.28 -7.45
CA ALA A 175 -10.71 -6.33 -7.60
C ALA A 175 -11.92 -5.89 -8.45
N VAL A 176 -12.08 -4.60 -8.75
CA VAL A 176 -13.08 -4.11 -9.71
C VAL A 176 -12.92 -4.75 -11.10
N PHE A 177 -11.70 -5.17 -11.48
CA PHE A 177 -11.44 -5.85 -12.75
C PHE A 177 -12.01 -7.28 -12.80
N LEU A 178 -12.18 -7.96 -11.65
CA LEU A 178 -12.96 -9.21 -11.59
C LEU A 178 -14.42 -8.98 -12.00
N LEU A 179 -15.02 -7.93 -11.45
CA LEU A 179 -16.43 -7.58 -11.69
C LEU A 179 -16.64 -7.14 -13.13
N SER A 180 -15.80 -6.24 -13.63
CA SER A 180 -15.89 -5.75 -15.00
C SER A 180 -15.65 -6.88 -16.02
N GLY A 181 -14.65 -7.74 -15.78
CA GLY A 181 -14.39 -8.91 -16.64
C GLY A 181 -15.53 -9.90 -16.67
N ALA A 182 -16.13 -10.22 -15.51
CA ALA A 182 -17.30 -11.07 -15.42
C ALA A 182 -18.53 -10.46 -16.13
N PHE A 183 -18.76 -9.15 -15.93
CA PHE A 183 -19.85 -8.44 -16.58
C PHE A 183 -19.71 -8.40 -18.11
N ILE A 184 -18.51 -8.07 -18.62
CA ILE A 184 -18.23 -8.11 -20.07
C ILE A 184 -18.43 -9.52 -20.63
N TYR A 185 -17.98 -10.56 -19.91
CA TYR A 185 -18.20 -11.94 -20.31
C TYR A 185 -19.71 -12.25 -20.44
N ILE A 186 -20.54 -11.88 -19.47
CA ILE A 186 -22.00 -12.05 -19.51
C ILE A 186 -22.59 -11.34 -20.73
N LEU A 187 -22.25 -10.08 -20.94
CA LEU A 187 -22.78 -9.29 -22.07
C LEU A 187 -22.39 -9.87 -23.44
N ARG A 188 -21.19 -10.44 -23.55
CA ARG A 188 -20.63 -10.87 -24.84
C ARG A 188 -20.98 -12.32 -25.21
N TYR A 189 -21.07 -13.20 -24.20
CA TYR A 189 -21.14 -14.63 -24.44
C TYR A 189 -22.41 -15.31 -23.90
N ASN A 190 -23.00 -14.84 -22.81
CA ASN A 190 -24.22 -15.46 -22.26
C ASN A 190 -25.10 -14.45 -21.51
N ARG A 191 -25.87 -13.67 -22.27
CA ARG A 191 -26.79 -12.64 -21.73
C ARG A 191 -27.96 -13.21 -20.92
N LYS A 192 -28.23 -14.53 -20.97
CA LYS A 192 -29.25 -15.18 -20.12
C LYS A 192 -28.99 -14.92 -18.63
N TRP A 193 -27.73 -14.79 -18.23
CA TRP A 193 -27.39 -14.44 -16.85
C TRP A 193 -28.02 -13.14 -16.35
N LEU A 194 -28.32 -12.18 -17.23
CA LEU A 194 -28.98 -10.92 -16.84
C LEU A 194 -30.45 -11.14 -16.44
N THR A 195 -31.08 -12.24 -16.85
CA THR A 195 -32.45 -12.59 -16.47
C THR A 195 -32.54 -13.42 -15.19
N VAL A 196 -31.39 -13.83 -14.65
CA VAL A 196 -31.29 -14.67 -13.46
C VAL A 196 -31.18 -13.78 -12.20
N ARG A 197 -32.04 -14.02 -11.21
CA ARG A 197 -32.08 -13.22 -9.97
C ARG A 197 -30.79 -13.26 -9.19
N GLU A 198 -30.15 -14.42 -9.14
CA GLU A 198 -28.89 -14.65 -8.43
C GLU A 198 -27.75 -13.78 -8.95
N THR A 199 -27.78 -13.38 -10.23
CA THR A 199 -26.82 -12.40 -10.79
C THR A 199 -26.95 -11.03 -10.10
N TRP A 200 -28.18 -10.57 -9.91
CA TRP A 200 -28.43 -9.29 -9.22
C TRP A 200 -28.15 -9.38 -7.72
N TYR A 201 -28.49 -10.51 -7.09
CA TYR A 201 -28.15 -10.76 -5.69
C TYR A 201 -26.63 -10.83 -5.48
N ALA A 202 -25.86 -11.40 -6.43
CA ALA A 202 -24.40 -11.35 -6.39
C ALA A 202 -23.88 -9.91 -6.44
N GLY A 203 -24.46 -9.06 -7.32
CA GLY A 203 -24.14 -7.63 -7.37
C GLY A 203 -24.45 -6.89 -6.08
N ILE A 204 -25.62 -7.17 -5.48
CA ILE A 204 -26.03 -6.59 -4.18
C ILE A 204 -25.04 -7.00 -3.08
N LEU A 205 -24.60 -8.27 -3.04
CA LEU A 205 -23.60 -8.72 -2.06
C LEU A 205 -22.28 -7.98 -2.21
N VAL A 206 -21.82 -7.71 -3.43
CA VAL A 206 -20.62 -6.88 -3.65
C VAL A 206 -20.80 -5.49 -3.06
N LEU A 207 -21.94 -4.84 -3.34
CA LEU A 207 -22.23 -3.49 -2.82
C LEU A 207 -22.33 -3.48 -1.30
N LEU A 208 -23.01 -4.46 -0.71
CA LEU A 208 -23.10 -4.61 0.74
C LEU A 208 -21.73 -4.84 1.39
N ALA A 209 -20.89 -5.69 0.80
CA ALA A 209 -19.54 -5.89 1.28
C ALA A 209 -18.70 -4.60 1.19
N PHE A 210 -18.90 -3.78 0.15
CA PHE A 210 -18.14 -2.54 -0.04
C PHE A 210 -18.70 -1.35 0.74
N THR A 211 -19.90 -1.47 1.34
CA THR A 211 -20.55 -0.41 2.12
C THR A 211 -19.64 0.23 3.19
N PRO A 212 -18.84 -0.51 3.99
CA PRO A 212 -17.96 0.10 4.97
C PRO A 212 -17.02 1.13 4.36
N VAL A 213 -16.45 0.84 3.18
CA VAL A 213 -15.54 1.76 2.47
C VAL A 213 -16.29 3.01 2.01
N LEU A 214 -17.52 2.86 1.50
CA LEU A 214 -18.34 3.98 1.05
C LEU A 214 -18.72 4.89 2.22
N LEU A 215 -19.14 4.33 3.35
CA LEU A 215 -19.50 5.08 4.56
C LEU A 215 -18.29 5.85 5.09
N TRP A 216 -17.14 5.19 5.24
CA TRP A 216 -15.92 5.84 5.69
C TRP A 216 -15.51 7.00 4.77
N ASN A 217 -15.54 6.79 3.45
CA ASN A 217 -15.21 7.84 2.49
C ASN A 217 -16.21 9.01 2.56
N TYR A 218 -17.51 8.74 2.73
CA TYR A 218 -18.51 9.78 2.92
C TYR A 218 -18.24 10.62 4.18
N GLU A 219 -17.95 9.98 5.32
CA GLU A 219 -17.62 10.65 6.58
C GLU A 219 -16.30 11.42 6.53
N ASN A 220 -15.36 10.98 5.68
CA ASN A 220 -14.02 11.56 5.54
C ASN A 220 -13.83 12.35 4.23
N GLY A 221 -14.91 12.91 3.63
CA GLY A 221 -14.83 13.81 2.47
C GLY A 221 -14.22 13.16 1.22
N PHE A 222 -14.45 11.85 1.02
CA PHE A 222 -13.93 11.06 -0.11
C PHE A 222 -12.40 11.07 -0.24
N THR A 223 -11.71 11.29 0.85
CA THR A 223 -10.25 11.47 0.89
C THR A 223 -9.48 10.33 0.23
N SER A 224 -9.90 9.06 0.45
CA SER A 224 -9.26 7.90 -0.18
C SER A 224 -9.39 7.91 -1.71
N PHE A 225 -10.58 8.21 -2.23
CA PHE A 225 -10.81 8.25 -3.67
C PHE A 225 -10.11 9.44 -4.33
N LEU A 226 -10.06 10.60 -3.67
CA LEU A 226 -9.31 11.77 -4.13
C LEU A 226 -7.81 11.49 -4.18
N PHE A 227 -7.25 10.83 -3.18
CA PHE A 227 -5.86 10.42 -3.15
C PHE A 227 -5.49 9.48 -4.30
N HIS A 228 -6.32 8.47 -4.58
CA HIS A 228 -6.08 7.59 -5.73
C HIS A 228 -6.28 8.31 -7.07
N GLY A 229 -7.24 9.22 -7.15
CA GLY A 229 -7.45 10.06 -8.34
C GLY A 229 -6.28 10.97 -8.64
N SER A 230 -5.67 11.61 -7.62
CA SER A 230 -4.51 12.50 -7.80
C SER A 230 -3.27 11.77 -8.30
N ARG A 231 -3.10 10.48 -7.97
CA ARG A 231 -1.99 9.65 -8.48
C ARG A 231 -2.06 9.34 -9.97
N THR A 232 -3.20 9.58 -10.61
CA THR A 232 -3.38 9.37 -12.06
C THR A 232 -3.12 10.65 -12.86
N THR A 233 -2.87 11.78 -12.19
CA THR A 233 -2.52 13.04 -12.85
C THR A 233 -1.03 13.09 -13.13
N THR A 234 -0.67 13.63 -14.30
CA THR A 234 0.72 13.74 -14.75
C THR A 234 1.53 14.68 -13.86
N GLU A 235 2.71 14.24 -13.43
CA GLU A 235 3.70 15.07 -12.76
C GLU A 235 4.74 15.54 -13.80
N GLY A 236 4.97 16.86 -13.92
CA GLY A 236 6.05 17.43 -14.72
C GLY A 236 5.65 18.09 -16.05
N GLU A 237 6.65 18.57 -16.81
CA GLU A 237 6.49 19.31 -18.08
C GLU A 237 6.08 18.41 -19.25
N SER A 238 6.40 17.12 -19.20
CA SER A 238 6.02 16.12 -20.20
C SER A 238 4.83 15.31 -19.73
N TRP A 239 3.85 15.14 -20.59
CA TRP A 239 2.68 14.30 -20.32
C TRP A 239 2.87 12.82 -20.72
N LEU A 240 4.01 12.49 -21.35
CA LEU A 240 4.35 11.13 -21.80
C LEU A 240 5.72 10.72 -21.25
N HIS A 241 5.77 9.59 -20.53
CA HIS A 241 6.94 9.06 -19.83
C HIS A 241 7.23 7.60 -20.22
N PRO A 242 7.81 7.34 -21.42
CA PRO A 242 8.11 5.97 -21.87
C PRO A 242 9.01 5.19 -20.92
N GLU A 243 9.87 5.91 -20.15
CA GLU A 243 10.75 5.32 -19.15
C GLU A 243 9.98 4.61 -18.04
N PHE A 244 8.81 5.09 -17.63
CA PHE A 244 7.98 4.43 -16.63
C PHE A 244 7.38 3.13 -17.17
N LEU A 245 6.99 3.11 -18.46
CA LEU A 245 6.54 1.88 -19.11
C LEU A 245 7.63 0.80 -19.13
N VAL A 246 8.89 1.18 -19.40
CA VAL A 246 10.01 0.24 -19.36
C VAL A 246 10.20 -0.32 -17.95
N VAL A 247 10.15 0.54 -16.93
CA VAL A 247 10.23 0.12 -15.50
C VAL A 247 9.09 -0.83 -15.15
N GLU A 248 7.86 -0.52 -15.60
CA GLU A 248 6.68 -1.36 -15.37
C GLU A 248 6.86 -2.75 -15.99
N VAL A 249 7.18 -2.83 -17.29
CA VAL A 249 7.36 -4.09 -18.01
C VAL A 249 8.51 -4.93 -17.41
N VAL A 250 9.65 -4.31 -17.14
CA VAL A 250 10.78 -5.00 -16.50
C VAL A 250 10.39 -5.50 -15.11
N GLY A 251 9.68 -4.68 -14.35
CA GLY A 251 9.17 -5.08 -13.05
C GLY A 251 8.19 -6.25 -13.13
N GLU A 252 7.24 -6.25 -14.06
CA GLU A 252 6.31 -7.37 -14.28
C GLU A 252 7.05 -8.68 -14.60
N ILE A 253 8.14 -8.63 -15.40
CA ILE A 253 8.98 -9.80 -15.68
C ILE A 253 9.57 -10.36 -14.38
N PHE A 254 10.12 -9.51 -13.52
CA PHE A 254 10.72 -9.94 -12.26
C PHE A 254 9.67 -10.43 -11.25
N TYR A 255 8.54 -9.73 -11.08
CA TYR A 255 7.49 -10.12 -10.16
C TYR A 255 6.85 -11.46 -10.54
N ASN A 256 6.81 -11.79 -11.83
CA ASN A 256 6.31 -13.08 -12.30
C ASN A 256 7.38 -14.19 -12.38
N ASN A 257 8.64 -13.92 -12.12
CA ASN A 257 9.79 -14.75 -12.44
C ASN A 257 10.03 -14.80 -13.97
N PRO A 258 11.21 -14.46 -14.48
CA PRO A 258 11.50 -14.41 -15.92
C PRO A 258 11.15 -15.70 -16.67
N VAL A 259 11.34 -16.87 -16.05
CA VAL A 259 10.99 -18.16 -16.66
C VAL A 259 9.46 -18.30 -16.82
N ASN A 260 8.70 -17.93 -15.78
CA ASN A 260 7.24 -17.94 -15.85
C ASN A 260 6.73 -16.96 -16.91
N PHE A 261 7.33 -15.77 -16.99
CA PHE A 261 6.96 -14.77 -17.99
C PHE A 261 7.19 -15.27 -19.42
N ILE A 262 8.33 -15.92 -19.69
CA ILE A 262 8.60 -16.57 -20.99
C ILE A 262 7.56 -17.64 -21.30
N LEU A 263 7.16 -18.44 -20.31
CA LEU A 263 6.11 -19.47 -20.49
C LEU A 263 4.76 -18.82 -20.80
N ILE A 264 4.41 -17.73 -20.14
CA ILE A 264 3.19 -16.96 -20.40
C ILE A 264 3.20 -16.45 -21.85
N VAL A 265 4.26 -15.74 -22.25
CA VAL A 265 4.38 -15.23 -23.62
C VAL A 265 4.29 -16.37 -24.64
N THR A 266 4.98 -17.48 -24.40
CA THR A 266 4.94 -18.65 -25.30
C THR A 266 3.54 -19.24 -25.42
N ALA A 267 2.79 -19.31 -24.32
CA ALA A 267 1.42 -19.78 -24.31
C ALA A 267 0.48 -18.85 -25.10
N PHE A 268 0.64 -17.52 -24.95
CA PHE A 268 -0.12 -16.55 -25.73
C PHE A 268 0.21 -16.60 -27.23
N VAL A 269 1.49 -16.72 -27.59
CA VAL A 269 1.89 -16.94 -29.00
C VAL A 269 1.26 -18.22 -29.57
N ALA A 270 1.21 -19.29 -28.78
CA ALA A 270 0.55 -20.54 -29.20
C ALA A 270 -0.96 -20.37 -29.42
N LEU A 271 -1.65 -19.57 -28.58
CA LEU A 271 -3.06 -19.23 -28.78
C LEU A 271 -3.30 -18.42 -30.05
N ILE A 272 -2.48 -17.39 -30.31
CA ILE A 272 -2.55 -16.54 -31.52
C ILE A 272 -2.34 -17.39 -32.78
N ARG A 273 -1.47 -18.41 -32.72
CA ARG A 273 -1.23 -19.35 -33.83
C ARG A 273 -2.30 -20.43 -33.96
N GLY A 274 -3.44 -20.28 -33.29
CA GLY A 274 -4.58 -21.21 -33.41
C GLY A 274 -4.52 -22.43 -32.48
N GLY A 275 -3.63 -22.43 -31.49
CA GLY A 275 -3.58 -23.50 -30.48
C GLY A 275 -4.85 -23.57 -29.64
N SER A 276 -5.44 -24.76 -29.51
CA SER A 276 -6.61 -25.01 -28.67
C SER A 276 -6.23 -25.98 -27.56
N PHE A 277 -5.98 -25.46 -26.36
CA PHE A 277 -5.58 -26.28 -25.21
C PHE A 277 -6.37 -25.93 -23.94
N ILE A 278 -7.29 -24.97 -24.02
CA ILE A 278 -8.29 -24.59 -23.00
C ILE A 278 -9.62 -24.46 -23.75
N ARG A 279 -10.72 -24.86 -23.11
CA ARG A 279 -12.06 -24.60 -23.65
C ARG A 279 -12.28 -23.10 -23.81
N ARG A 280 -12.89 -22.69 -24.94
CA ARG A 280 -13.07 -21.28 -25.30
C ARG A 280 -13.81 -20.49 -24.24
N GLU A 281 -14.79 -21.07 -23.58
CA GLU A 281 -15.60 -20.44 -22.55
C GLU A 281 -14.72 -20.06 -21.33
N TYR A 282 -13.83 -20.97 -20.90
CA TYR A 282 -12.89 -20.70 -19.81
C TYR A 282 -11.83 -19.67 -20.22
N LEU A 283 -11.27 -19.84 -21.41
CA LEU A 283 -10.25 -18.94 -21.93
C LEU A 283 -10.76 -17.50 -22.01
N ASN A 284 -11.95 -17.30 -22.61
CA ASN A 284 -12.54 -15.98 -22.76
C ASN A 284 -12.77 -15.29 -21.40
N LEU A 285 -13.27 -16.02 -20.39
CA LEU A 285 -13.47 -15.45 -19.05
C LEU A 285 -12.14 -15.06 -18.40
N ILE A 286 -11.12 -15.92 -18.46
CA ILE A 286 -9.78 -15.64 -17.93
C ILE A 286 -9.19 -14.40 -18.61
N LEU A 287 -9.30 -14.28 -19.93
CA LEU A 287 -8.77 -13.14 -20.68
C LEU A 287 -9.48 -11.83 -20.30
N TRP A 288 -10.81 -11.82 -20.16
CA TRP A 288 -11.55 -10.62 -19.78
C TRP A 288 -11.30 -10.19 -18.32
N ILE A 289 -10.95 -11.10 -17.44
CA ILE A 289 -10.56 -10.77 -16.05
C ILE A 289 -9.12 -10.29 -15.98
N SER A 290 -8.21 -10.85 -16.79
CA SER A 290 -6.76 -10.61 -16.67
C SER A 290 -6.26 -9.45 -17.54
N LEU A 291 -6.55 -9.47 -18.84
CA LEU A 291 -5.94 -8.50 -19.77
C LEU A 291 -6.34 -7.03 -19.53
N PRO A 292 -7.58 -6.70 -19.14
CA PRO A 292 -7.94 -5.32 -18.89
C PRO A 292 -7.11 -4.67 -17.79
N LEU A 293 -6.85 -5.38 -16.68
CA LEU A 293 -5.99 -4.84 -15.60
C LEU A 293 -4.56 -4.59 -16.09
N ILE A 294 -3.96 -5.56 -16.78
CA ILE A 294 -2.61 -5.40 -17.34
C ILE A 294 -2.59 -4.23 -18.35
N GLY A 295 -3.55 -4.19 -19.27
CA GLY A 295 -3.63 -3.14 -20.28
C GLY A 295 -3.81 -1.74 -19.70
N VAL A 296 -4.65 -1.59 -18.67
CA VAL A 296 -4.88 -0.32 -17.99
C VAL A 296 -3.62 0.15 -17.27
N VAL A 297 -2.94 -0.72 -16.52
CA VAL A 297 -1.72 -0.35 -15.80
C VAL A 297 -0.59 0.00 -16.77
N LEU A 298 -0.39 -0.78 -17.84
CA LEU A 298 0.59 -0.45 -18.90
C LEU A 298 0.26 0.88 -19.60
N LEU A 299 -1.02 1.17 -19.82
CA LEU A 299 -1.43 2.46 -20.39
C LEU A 299 -1.13 3.61 -19.42
N PHE A 300 -1.48 3.46 -18.13
CA PHE A 300 -1.20 4.49 -17.13
C PHE A 300 0.30 4.69 -16.90
N SER A 301 1.12 3.65 -17.04
CA SER A 301 2.58 3.76 -16.91
C SER A 301 3.23 4.64 -17.97
N LEU A 302 2.52 4.99 -19.05
CA LEU A 302 2.99 6.00 -20.01
C LEU A 302 2.87 7.44 -19.49
N PHE A 303 2.05 7.68 -18.46
CA PHE A 303 1.71 9.02 -17.97
C PHE A 303 2.16 9.25 -16.52
N ALA A 304 2.15 8.22 -15.68
CA ALA A 304 2.49 8.31 -14.27
C ALA A 304 3.26 7.06 -13.82
N ARG A 305 3.99 7.16 -12.72
CA ARG A 305 4.67 6.00 -12.11
C ARG A 305 3.66 5.03 -11.56
N THR A 306 3.65 3.82 -12.11
CA THR A 306 2.91 2.67 -11.61
C THR A 306 3.82 1.74 -10.82
N LEU A 307 3.22 0.81 -10.09
CA LEU A 307 3.98 -0.21 -9.36
C LEU A 307 3.71 -1.59 -10.00
N PRO A 308 4.76 -2.30 -10.45
CA PRO A 308 4.61 -3.53 -11.25
C PRO A 308 3.80 -4.66 -10.58
N HIS A 309 3.65 -4.62 -9.26
CA HIS A 309 2.81 -5.58 -8.54
C HIS A 309 1.30 -5.27 -8.64
N TRP A 310 0.89 -4.10 -9.17
CA TRP A 310 -0.54 -3.79 -9.35
C TRP A 310 -1.23 -4.74 -10.33
N THR A 311 -0.50 -5.22 -11.34
CA THR A 311 -1.01 -6.22 -12.31
C THR A 311 -0.98 -7.65 -11.77
N GLY A 312 -0.36 -7.88 -10.61
CA GLY A 312 -0.11 -9.21 -10.04
C GLY A 312 -1.32 -10.16 -10.02
N PRO A 313 -2.53 -9.75 -9.55
CA PRO A 313 -3.70 -10.63 -9.55
C PRO A 313 -4.13 -11.09 -10.96
N ALA A 314 -3.93 -10.26 -11.99
CA ALA A 314 -4.23 -10.60 -13.37
C ALA A 314 -3.33 -11.74 -13.90
N TYR A 315 -2.08 -11.76 -13.45
CA TYR A 315 -1.12 -12.81 -13.83
C TYR A 315 -1.49 -14.20 -13.33
N PHE A 316 -2.38 -14.36 -12.34
CA PHE A 316 -2.91 -15.68 -11.99
C PHE A 316 -3.64 -16.35 -13.17
N GLY A 317 -4.42 -15.57 -13.94
CA GLY A 317 -5.03 -16.07 -15.18
C GLY A 317 -3.99 -16.42 -16.24
N CYS A 318 -2.96 -15.62 -16.40
CA CYS A 318 -1.86 -15.88 -17.34
C CYS A 318 -1.06 -17.14 -16.95
N ILE A 319 -0.81 -17.36 -15.66
CA ILE A 319 -0.20 -18.60 -15.12
C ILE A 319 -1.06 -19.81 -15.44
N LEU A 320 -2.38 -19.73 -15.30
CA LEU A 320 -3.31 -20.82 -15.65
C LEU A 320 -3.23 -21.16 -17.14
N ILE A 321 -3.17 -20.15 -18.02
CA ILE A 321 -3.02 -20.34 -19.48
C ILE A 321 -1.67 -21.00 -19.79
N ALA A 322 -0.57 -20.51 -19.21
CA ALA A 322 0.76 -21.08 -19.39
C ALA A 322 0.83 -22.54 -18.90
N SER A 323 0.20 -22.83 -17.77
CA SER A 323 0.15 -24.20 -17.20
C SER A 323 -0.64 -25.16 -18.09
N ALA A 324 -1.75 -24.71 -18.66
CA ALA A 324 -2.54 -25.50 -19.60
C ALA A 324 -1.78 -25.73 -20.91
N TRP A 325 -1.03 -24.75 -21.39
CA TRP A 325 -0.14 -24.92 -22.54
C TRP A 325 0.97 -25.93 -22.25
N LEU A 326 1.57 -25.89 -21.10
CA LEU A 326 2.69 -26.75 -20.68
C LEU A 326 2.26 -28.19 -20.46
N SER A 327 1.00 -28.43 -20.04
CA SER A 327 0.45 -29.77 -19.77
C SER A 327 -0.01 -30.54 -21.05
N ARG A 328 0.14 -29.93 -22.25
CA ARG A 328 -0.25 -30.61 -23.51
C ARG A 328 0.58 -31.88 -23.75
N PRO A 329 0.00 -32.91 -24.36
CA PRO A 329 0.78 -34.06 -24.85
C PRO A 329 1.84 -33.56 -25.84
N SER A 330 3.09 -33.89 -25.61
CA SER A 330 4.15 -33.62 -26.60
C SER A 330 4.20 -34.72 -27.62
N GLU A 331 4.09 -34.42 -28.93
CA GLU A 331 4.27 -35.37 -30.03
C GLU A 331 5.71 -35.91 -30.10
N LYS A 332 6.67 -35.15 -29.60
CA LYS A 332 8.06 -35.60 -29.45
C LYS A 332 8.14 -36.49 -28.21
N LYS A 333 8.54 -37.76 -28.41
CA LYS A 333 8.88 -38.74 -27.34
C LYS A 333 10.08 -38.31 -26.52
N ILE A 334 10.12 -37.05 -26.04
CA ILE A 334 11.04 -36.65 -24.99
C ILE A 334 10.47 -37.33 -23.73
N ARG A 335 11.18 -38.31 -23.20
CA ARG A 335 10.92 -38.94 -21.89
C ARG A 335 10.94 -37.86 -20.84
N TRP A 336 9.82 -37.15 -20.68
CA TRP A 336 9.66 -36.15 -19.64
C TRP A 336 9.69 -36.87 -18.30
N LYS A 337 10.75 -36.62 -17.55
CA LYS A 337 10.68 -36.76 -16.11
C LYS A 337 9.42 -36.00 -15.66
N TRP A 338 8.79 -36.40 -14.59
CA TRP A 338 7.51 -35.89 -14.05
C TRP A 338 7.39 -34.35 -13.98
N PHE A 339 8.50 -33.66 -14.06
CA PHE A 339 8.56 -32.20 -14.05
C PHE A 339 9.21 -31.69 -15.35
N PRO A 340 8.48 -30.83 -16.09
CA PRO A 340 9.05 -30.11 -17.23
C PRO A 340 10.28 -29.29 -16.84
N VAL A 341 11.29 -29.25 -17.70
CA VAL A 341 12.52 -28.47 -17.47
C VAL A 341 12.23 -26.99 -17.13
N PRO A 342 11.26 -26.30 -17.78
CA PRO A 342 10.94 -24.94 -17.40
C PRO A 342 10.45 -24.78 -15.95
N ILE A 343 9.67 -25.72 -15.43
CA ILE A 343 9.25 -25.69 -14.01
C ILE A 343 10.46 -25.85 -13.10
N GLN A 344 11.38 -26.79 -13.43
CA GLN A 344 12.61 -26.96 -12.64
C GLN A 344 13.43 -25.66 -12.66
N ALA A 345 13.60 -25.04 -13.82
CA ALA A 345 14.33 -23.77 -13.96
C ALA A 345 13.68 -22.65 -13.13
N ALA A 346 12.34 -22.51 -13.16
CA ALA A 346 11.62 -21.54 -12.34
C ALA A 346 11.82 -21.79 -10.84
N VAL A 347 11.78 -23.06 -10.39
CA VAL A 347 12.01 -23.43 -8.98
C VAL A 347 13.45 -23.10 -8.57
N TYR A 348 14.46 -23.49 -9.35
CA TYR A 348 15.87 -23.19 -9.02
C TYR A 348 16.14 -21.69 -9.00
N LEU A 349 15.61 -20.94 -9.96
CA LEU A 349 15.75 -19.49 -9.98
C LEU A 349 15.09 -18.87 -8.73
N MET A 350 13.88 -19.31 -8.36
CA MET A 350 13.21 -18.77 -7.18
C MET A 350 13.94 -19.11 -5.89
N LEU A 351 14.44 -20.33 -5.74
CA LEU A 351 15.26 -20.71 -4.59
C LEU A 351 16.55 -19.88 -4.51
N LEU A 352 17.22 -19.64 -5.65
CA LEU A 352 18.39 -18.76 -5.71
C LEU A 352 18.03 -17.34 -5.27
N LEU A 353 16.92 -16.78 -5.79
CA LEU A 353 16.49 -15.42 -5.44
C LEU A 353 16.11 -15.29 -3.95
N ILE A 354 15.39 -16.27 -3.39
CA ILE A 354 15.03 -16.29 -1.97
C ILE A 354 16.31 -16.36 -1.10
N THR A 355 17.23 -17.27 -1.43
CA THR A 355 18.48 -17.44 -0.69
C THR A 355 19.31 -16.18 -0.74
N PHE A 356 19.43 -15.58 -1.95
CA PHE A 356 20.17 -14.35 -2.15
C PHE A 356 19.52 -13.16 -1.41
N ALA A 357 18.20 -12.97 -1.53
CA ALA A 357 17.49 -11.90 -0.84
C ALA A 357 17.63 -12.03 0.69
N PHE A 358 17.46 -13.24 1.23
CA PHE A 358 17.66 -13.52 2.64
C PHE A 358 19.12 -13.23 3.09
N GLY A 359 20.09 -13.69 2.31
CA GLY A 359 21.53 -13.44 2.57
C GLY A 359 21.87 -11.95 2.50
N GLN A 360 21.27 -11.21 1.55
CA GLN A 360 21.46 -9.76 1.45
C GLN A 360 20.83 -9.04 2.65
N ILE A 361 19.59 -9.36 3.03
CA ILE A 361 18.94 -8.75 4.19
C ILE A 361 19.73 -9.02 5.47
N ARG A 362 20.11 -10.25 5.70
CA ARG A 362 20.69 -10.70 6.99
C ARG A 362 22.17 -10.39 7.13
N TYR A 363 22.95 -10.52 6.04
CA TYR A 363 24.41 -10.47 6.05
C TYR A 363 25.01 -9.38 5.18
N GLY A 364 24.25 -8.77 4.27
CA GLY A 364 24.76 -7.75 3.34
C GLY A 364 25.81 -8.31 2.38
N TRP A 365 25.50 -9.44 1.72
CA TRP A 365 26.47 -10.11 0.81
C TRP A 365 27.04 -9.20 -0.27
N LEU A 366 26.23 -8.28 -0.79
CA LEU A 366 26.69 -7.26 -1.73
C LEU A 366 26.79 -5.91 -1.01
N PRO A 367 27.92 -5.21 -1.13
CA PRO A 367 28.12 -3.89 -0.54
C PRO A 367 27.50 -2.80 -1.42
N LEU A 368 26.17 -2.82 -1.61
CA LEU A 368 25.44 -1.94 -2.52
C LEU A 368 25.67 -0.46 -2.20
N SER A 369 25.74 -0.11 -0.91
CA SER A 369 26.03 1.25 -0.47
C SER A 369 27.43 1.74 -0.88
N LYS A 370 28.41 0.84 -0.93
CA LYS A 370 29.79 1.15 -1.38
C LYS A 370 29.87 1.37 -2.90
N TRP A 371 28.90 0.85 -3.65
CA TRP A 371 28.82 1.02 -5.12
C TRP A 371 27.97 2.25 -5.51
N GLY A 372 27.64 3.13 -4.55
CA GLY A 372 26.87 4.36 -4.78
C GLY A 372 25.38 4.14 -4.94
N GLY A 373 24.86 2.92 -4.71
CA GLY A 373 23.46 2.60 -4.70
C GLY A 373 22.86 2.61 -3.29
N ARG A 374 21.57 2.89 -3.18
CA ARG A 374 20.82 2.66 -1.93
C ARG A 374 20.58 1.16 -1.77
N ASP A 375 20.99 0.59 -0.63
CA ASP A 375 20.65 -0.81 -0.33
C ASP A 375 19.15 -0.91 0.01
N PHE A 376 18.37 -1.46 -0.92
CA PHE A 376 16.93 -1.63 -0.80
C PHE A 376 16.51 -2.55 0.36
N THR A 377 17.46 -3.32 0.93
CA THR A 377 17.18 -4.21 2.06
C THR A 377 17.20 -3.49 3.41
N TYR A 378 17.57 -2.21 3.46
CA TYR A 378 17.51 -1.40 4.69
C TYR A 378 16.10 -1.17 5.19
N ASP A 379 15.10 -1.34 4.34
CA ASP A 379 13.70 -1.37 4.73
C ASP A 379 13.38 -2.51 5.72
N LEU A 380 14.02 -3.66 5.54
CA LEU A 380 13.78 -4.90 6.30
C LEU A 380 14.85 -5.17 7.38
N TYR A 381 15.67 -4.17 7.76
CA TYR A 381 16.80 -4.40 8.65
C TYR A 381 17.12 -3.24 9.58
N GLY A 382 17.39 -3.59 10.85
CA GLY A 382 17.97 -2.68 11.84
C GLY A 382 16.98 -1.98 12.75
N TRP A 383 15.68 -2.17 12.56
CA TRP A 383 14.65 -1.55 13.40
C TRP A 383 14.65 -2.06 14.84
N ARG A 384 14.85 -3.37 15.06
CA ARG A 384 15.03 -3.94 16.41
C ARG A 384 16.28 -3.40 17.09
N GLN A 385 17.39 -3.21 16.36
CA GLN A 385 18.58 -2.59 16.91
C GLN A 385 18.31 -1.15 17.34
N LEU A 386 17.61 -0.38 16.50
CA LEU A 386 17.22 0.98 16.80
C LEU A 386 16.41 1.05 18.10
N GLY A 387 15.34 0.25 18.21
CA GLY A 387 14.49 0.24 19.41
C GLY A 387 15.25 -0.16 20.67
N ASN A 388 16.05 -1.23 20.59
CA ASN A 388 16.83 -1.72 21.74
C ASN A 388 17.91 -0.72 22.19
N LYS A 389 18.49 0.06 21.28
CA LYS A 389 19.51 1.07 21.60
C LYS A 389 18.90 2.40 22.02
N PHE A 390 17.70 2.74 21.53
CA PHE A 390 17.00 3.95 21.94
C PHE A 390 16.39 3.82 23.35
N ALA A 391 15.88 2.66 23.73
CA ALA A 391 15.23 2.47 25.03
C ALA A 391 16.12 2.84 26.24
N PRO A 392 17.43 2.50 26.30
CA PRO A 392 18.33 2.99 27.33
C PRO A 392 18.50 4.52 27.33
N ILE A 393 18.59 5.15 26.15
CA ILE A 393 18.71 6.61 26.02
C ILE A 393 17.48 7.29 26.62
N ALA A 394 16.29 6.87 26.21
CA ALA A 394 15.04 7.39 26.73
C ALA A 394 14.86 7.17 28.25
N ARG A 395 15.40 6.06 28.77
CA ARG A 395 15.41 5.80 30.22
C ARG A 395 16.37 6.75 30.93
N PHE A 396 17.59 6.88 30.45
CA PHE A 396 18.60 7.78 31.01
C PHE A 396 18.14 9.24 31.02
N ASP A 397 17.57 9.70 29.92
CA ASP A 397 17.04 11.07 29.80
C ASP A 397 15.92 11.33 30.81
N ARG A 398 15.06 10.34 31.05
CA ARG A 398 13.97 10.40 32.04
C ARG A 398 14.49 10.42 33.46
N GLU A 399 15.46 9.57 33.79
CA GLU A 399 16.06 9.50 35.13
C GLU A 399 16.78 10.78 35.51
N LEU A 400 17.39 11.45 34.52
CA LEU A 400 18.07 12.73 34.73
C LEU A 400 17.15 13.97 34.55
N LEU A 401 15.86 13.76 34.31
CA LEU A 401 14.87 14.83 34.05
C LEU A 401 15.29 15.76 32.88
N LEU A 402 15.97 15.21 31.87
CA LEU A 402 16.39 15.96 30.67
C LEU A 402 15.25 16.12 29.67
N ILE A 403 14.17 15.34 29.81
CA ILE A 403 12.98 15.36 28.98
C ILE A 403 11.79 14.78 29.78
N ASP A 404 10.60 15.16 29.39
CA ASP A 404 9.38 14.64 30.02
C ASP A 404 9.28 13.12 29.94
N ALA A 405 8.78 12.49 31.02
CA ALA A 405 8.65 11.04 31.08
C ALA A 405 7.75 10.44 29.99
N GLN A 406 6.80 11.21 29.49
CA GLN A 406 5.86 10.82 28.44
C GLN A 406 6.14 11.53 27.11
N ALA A 407 7.33 12.11 26.92
CA ALA A 407 7.71 12.78 25.69
C ALA A 407 7.46 11.86 24.47
N PRO A 408 6.63 12.28 23.51
CA PRO A 408 6.36 11.49 22.30
C PRO A 408 7.53 11.55 21.34
N ILE A 409 7.50 10.70 20.31
CA ILE A 409 8.39 10.78 19.17
C ILE A 409 7.65 11.49 18.04
N LEU A 410 8.23 12.55 17.49
CA LEU A 410 7.71 13.29 16.36
C LEU A 410 8.40 12.84 15.07
N THR A 411 7.64 12.75 14.01
CA THR A 411 8.14 12.53 12.64
C THR A 411 7.35 13.41 11.67
N PHE A 412 7.82 13.50 10.41
CA PHE A 412 7.14 14.30 9.39
C PHE A 412 6.50 13.44 8.27
N ARG A 413 6.60 12.08 8.38
CA ARG A 413 6.01 11.13 7.42
C ARG A 413 5.54 9.87 8.12
N TRP A 414 4.56 9.18 7.51
CA TRP A 414 4.03 7.90 8.00
C TRP A 414 5.12 6.80 8.11
N PHE A 415 6.16 6.89 7.29
CA PHE A 415 7.39 6.14 7.48
C PHE A 415 8.54 7.14 7.77
N PRO A 416 9.38 6.96 8.76
CA PRO A 416 9.51 5.77 9.61
C PRO A 416 8.56 5.71 10.83
N ALA A 417 7.52 6.57 10.91
CA ALA A 417 6.64 6.63 12.07
C ALA A 417 6.09 5.25 12.49
N ALA A 418 5.59 4.46 11.53
CA ALA A 418 5.06 3.14 11.82
C ALA A 418 6.14 2.18 12.36
N ASN A 419 7.37 2.26 11.85
CA ASN A 419 8.50 1.49 12.38
C ASN A 419 8.85 1.93 13.82
N PHE A 420 8.79 3.23 14.11
CA PHE A 420 9.03 3.73 15.48
C PHE A 420 7.92 3.28 16.43
N ASP A 421 6.65 3.31 16.01
CA ASP A 421 5.55 2.77 16.82
C ASP A 421 5.77 1.30 17.17
N TYR A 422 6.11 0.46 16.18
CA TYR A 422 6.26 -0.96 16.42
C TYR A 422 7.56 -1.30 17.17
N TYR A 423 8.71 -0.76 16.75
CA TYR A 423 10.02 -1.16 17.26
C TYR A 423 10.52 -0.31 18.44
N ILE A 424 9.97 0.89 18.66
CA ILE A 424 10.32 1.75 19.79
C ILE A 424 9.13 1.89 20.74
N GLY A 425 7.98 2.37 20.25
CA GLY A 425 6.82 2.69 21.06
C GLY A 425 6.33 1.52 21.90
N ARG A 426 6.29 0.30 21.34
CA ARG A 426 5.94 -0.93 22.09
C ARG A 426 6.90 -1.25 23.22
N ILE A 427 8.18 -0.90 23.12
CA ILE A 427 9.21 -1.18 24.13
C ILE A 427 9.23 -0.09 25.19
N THR A 428 9.09 1.18 24.79
CA THR A 428 9.29 2.35 25.66
C THR A 428 7.99 2.94 26.20
N GLY A 429 6.85 2.59 25.62
CA GLY A 429 5.55 3.19 25.91
C GLY A 429 5.33 4.56 25.25
N GLN A 430 6.29 5.07 24.47
CA GLN A 430 6.19 6.37 23.83
C GLN A 430 5.25 6.33 22.63
N ARG A 431 4.43 7.39 22.48
CA ARG A 431 3.54 7.56 21.32
C ARG A 431 4.31 8.24 20.17
N VAL A 432 3.98 7.90 18.94
CA VAL A 432 4.58 8.50 17.75
C VAL A 432 3.54 9.39 17.07
N TYR A 433 3.90 10.64 16.76
CA TYR A 433 3.05 11.58 16.04
C TYR A 433 3.70 11.97 14.71
N VAL A 434 2.89 12.20 13.68
CA VAL A 434 3.36 12.68 12.38
C VAL A 434 2.82 14.08 12.15
N LEU A 435 3.72 15.07 12.10
CA LEU A 435 3.39 16.47 11.87
C LEU A 435 3.74 16.84 10.44
N SER A 436 2.75 16.84 9.55
CA SER A 436 2.93 17.18 8.13
C SER A 436 1.59 17.34 7.42
N THR A 437 1.61 17.43 6.09
CA THR A 437 0.42 17.40 5.22
C THR A 437 -0.19 16.01 5.16
N LEU A 438 -1.47 15.89 4.80
CA LEU A 438 -2.22 14.64 4.79
C LEU A 438 -1.58 13.55 3.90
N ASP A 439 -1.03 13.95 2.75
CA ASP A 439 -0.33 13.06 1.81
C ASP A 439 0.98 12.46 2.36
N ARG A 440 1.55 13.06 3.43
CA ARG A 440 2.70 12.55 4.16
C ARG A 440 2.32 11.86 5.47
N GLN A 441 1.22 12.28 6.09
CA GLN A 441 0.70 11.66 7.30
C GLN A 441 0.03 10.31 7.02
N HIS A 442 -0.70 10.20 5.89
CA HIS A 442 -1.55 9.05 5.60
C HIS A 442 -2.47 8.73 6.80
N LYS A 443 -2.56 7.46 7.23
CA LYS A 443 -3.39 7.08 8.39
C LYS A 443 -3.01 7.79 9.69
N TYR A 444 -1.79 8.28 9.85
CA TYR A 444 -1.39 9.02 11.06
C TYR A 444 -2.20 10.30 11.29
N HIS A 445 -2.85 10.84 10.27
CA HIS A 445 -3.81 11.93 10.45
C HIS A 445 -4.94 11.54 11.43
N TRP A 446 -5.46 10.34 11.35
CA TRP A 446 -6.48 9.80 12.27
C TRP A 446 -5.86 9.29 13.58
N ILE A 447 -4.71 8.64 13.51
CA ILE A 447 -3.97 8.15 14.69
C ILE A 447 -3.62 9.32 15.62
N ASN A 448 -3.15 10.46 15.10
CA ASN A 448 -2.86 11.64 15.90
C ASN A 448 -4.11 12.13 16.65
N LYS A 449 -5.28 12.13 15.99
CA LYS A 449 -6.55 12.51 16.63
C LYS A 449 -6.92 11.60 17.81
N GLU A 450 -6.77 10.28 17.62
CA GLU A 450 -7.03 9.31 18.69
C GLU A 450 -6.03 9.42 19.85
N ARG A 451 -4.77 9.77 19.56
CA ARG A 451 -3.73 9.97 20.58
C ARG A 451 -3.91 11.26 21.38
N GLY A 452 -4.65 12.22 20.83
CA GLY A 452 -4.96 13.50 21.46
C GLY A 452 -3.92 14.57 21.22
N ASN A 453 -4.21 15.76 21.72
CA ASN A 453 -3.41 16.98 21.55
C ASN A 453 -2.07 16.90 22.30
N LEU A 454 -1.10 17.71 21.85
CA LEU A 454 0.15 17.93 22.55
C LEU A 454 0.10 19.30 23.23
N PRO A 455 0.13 19.38 24.58
CA PRO A 455 -0.02 20.63 25.32
C PRO A 455 1.23 21.50 25.24
N ILE A 456 1.05 22.80 25.46
CA ILE A 456 2.13 23.77 25.58
C ILE A 456 3.12 23.32 26.67
N GLY A 457 4.42 23.50 26.41
CA GLY A 457 5.50 23.12 27.30
C GLY A 457 5.92 21.67 27.23
N MET A 458 5.18 20.80 26.49
CA MET A 458 5.54 19.38 26.31
C MET A 458 6.86 19.26 25.57
N ASP A 459 7.67 18.30 26.01
CA ASP A 459 8.87 17.89 25.31
C ASP A 459 8.59 16.75 24.33
N ALA A 460 9.48 16.54 23.36
CA ALA A 460 9.39 15.43 22.40
C ALA A 460 10.77 14.95 21.94
N TYR A 461 10.83 13.76 21.38
CA TYR A 461 11.98 13.27 20.63
C TYR A 461 11.77 13.45 19.12
N TYR A 462 12.87 13.67 18.41
CA TYR A 462 12.96 13.47 16.97
C TYR A 462 14.11 12.53 16.65
N ILE A 463 13.86 11.56 15.77
CA ILE A 463 14.87 10.57 15.33
C ILE A 463 15.02 10.70 13.82
N ALA A 464 16.16 11.23 13.39
CA ALA A 464 16.53 11.37 11.98
C ALA A 464 17.40 10.21 11.54
N LEU A 465 17.04 9.56 10.43
CA LEU A 465 17.84 8.47 9.85
C LEU A 465 18.83 9.01 8.83
N SER A 466 20.06 8.50 8.81
CA SER A 466 21.13 9.00 7.93
C SER A 466 20.86 8.88 6.43
N ASP A 467 20.02 7.93 6.04
CA ASP A 467 19.60 7.70 4.64
C ASP A 467 18.35 8.52 4.22
N ASP A 468 17.76 9.26 5.18
CA ASP A 468 16.61 10.12 4.98
C ASP A 468 16.65 11.30 5.98
N TYR A 469 17.82 11.91 6.11
CA TYR A 469 18.06 12.99 7.08
C TYR A 469 17.33 14.26 6.67
N THR A 470 16.60 14.83 7.63
CA THR A 470 16.06 16.17 7.55
C THR A 470 16.43 16.90 8.84
N ASP A 471 16.86 18.14 8.74
CA ASP A 471 17.29 18.93 9.90
C ASP A 471 16.09 19.18 10.83
N PRO A 472 16.17 18.81 12.12
CA PRO A 472 15.12 19.11 13.08
C PRO A 472 14.84 20.61 13.24
N GLN A 473 15.82 21.46 12.99
CA GLN A 473 15.63 22.92 13.06
C GLN A 473 14.70 23.42 11.95
N GLU A 474 14.82 22.85 10.73
CA GLU A 474 13.90 23.17 9.62
C GLU A 474 12.48 22.66 9.87
N LEU A 475 12.34 21.51 10.55
CA LEU A 475 11.05 20.89 10.79
C LEU A 475 10.31 21.45 12.01
N TYR A 476 11.04 21.74 13.08
CA TYR A 476 10.48 21.96 14.41
C TYR A 476 11.01 23.22 15.12
N GLY A 477 11.90 23.99 14.51
CA GLY A 477 12.52 25.19 15.11
C GLY A 477 11.52 26.26 15.53
N ASP A 478 10.42 26.40 14.77
CA ASP A 478 9.34 27.34 15.13
C ASP A 478 8.43 26.80 16.23
N LEU A 479 8.36 25.47 16.40
CA LEU A 479 7.45 24.82 17.35
C LEU A 479 8.04 24.65 18.75
N PHE A 480 9.35 24.39 18.86
CA PHE A 480 10.00 24.14 20.15
C PHE A 480 10.96 25.24 20.56
N SER A 481 11.08 25.43 21.88
CA SER A 481 11.94 26.47 22.46
C SER A 481 13.43 26.14 22.31
N VAL A 482 13.78 24.83 22.43
CA VAL A 482 15.15 24.36 22.29
C VAL A 482 15.16 23.03 21.52
N ILE A 483 16.07 22.90 20.58
CA ILE A 483 16.38 21.66 19.87
C ILE A 483 17.84 21.32 20.16
N GLN A 484 18.08 20.18 20.77
CA GLN A 484 19.43 19.76 21.13
C GLN A 484 19.70 18.30 20.72
N PRO A 485 20.87 17.98 20.19
CA PRO A 485 21.25 16.59 19.96
C PRO A 485 21.34 15.84 21.30
N SER A 486 20.86 14.59 21.29
CA SER A 486 20.94 13.70 22.45
C SER A 486 22.03 12.65 22.25
N ASP A 487 21.87 11.80 21.22
CA ASP A 487 22.78 10.70 20.95
C ASP A 487 22.78 10.33 19.46
N THR A 488 23.73 9.48 19.07
CA THR A 488 23.79 8.87 17.72
C THR A 488 23.82 7.37 17.84
N ILE A 489 22.77 6.71 17.35
CA ILE A 489 22.63 5.27 17.34
C ILE A 489 23.22 4.71 16.03
N GLU A 490 24.25 3.88 16.14
CA GLU A 490 24.79 3.15 15.00
C GLU A 490 24.09 1.80 14.83
N ILE A 491 23.57 1.57 13.62
CA ILE A 491 22.93 0.31 13.22
C ILE A 491 23.93 -0.48 12.39
N LEU A 492 24.31 -1.65 12.90
CA LEU A 492 25.36 -2.48 12.35
C LEU A 492 24.78 -3.77 11.73
N ARG A 493 25.27 -4.14 10.56
CA ARG A 493 25.06 -5.47 9.95
C ARG A 493 26.37 -6.24 10.02
N GLY A 494 26.47 -7.15 10.99
CA GLY A 494 27.74 -7.74 11.37
C GLY A 494 28.68 -6.67 11.97
N LYS A 495 29.78 -6.37 11.28
CA LYS A 495 30.74 -5.32 11.66
C LYS A 495 30.60 -4.04 10.81
N GLU A 496 29.76 -4.05 9.79
CA GLU A 496 29.60 -2.91 8.88
C GLU A 496 28.51 -1.95 9.36
N LEU A 497 28.81 -0.66 9.35
CA LEU A 497 27.83 0.39 9.62
C LEU A 497 26.86 0.48 8.44
N VAL A 498 25.57 0.26 8.72
CA VAL A 498 24.49 0.27 7.73
C VAL A 498 23.82 1.65 7.70
N ARG A 499 23.51 2.17 8.90
CA ARG A 499 22.71 3.38 9.08
C ARG A 499 23.05 4.02 10.41
N LYS A 500 22.94 5.33 10.50
CA LYS A 500 22.92 6.07 11.76
C LYS A 500 21.52 6.63 12.02
N ALA A 501 21.14 6.67 13.30
CA ALA A 501 19.94 7.37 13.72
C ALA A 501 20.38 8.46 14.71
N PHE A 502 20.12 9.72 14.37
CA PHE A 502 20.45 10.87 15.18
C PHE A 502 19.23 11.21 16.06
N VAL A 503 19.43 11.15 17.37
CA VAL A 503 18.37 11.42 18.36
C VAL A 503 18.49 12.86 18.82
N TYR A 504 17.38 13.59 18.75
CA TYR A 504 17.26 14.95 19.22
C TYR A 504 16.19 15.05 20.30
N ARG A 505 16.44 15.88 21.31
CA ARG A 505 15.44 16.33 22.28
C ARG A 505 14.87 17.66 21.79
N LEU A 506 13.55 17.73 21.71
CA LEU A 506 12.78 18.92 21.39
C LEU A 506 12.16 19.38 22.71
N ILE A 507 12.58 20.51 23.24
CA ILE A 507 12.23 20.95 24.58
C ILE A 507 11.28 22.15 24.51
N GLY A 508 10.18 22.03 25.26
CA GLY A 508 9.24 23.13 25.50
C GLY A 508 8.46 23.51 24.23
N LEU A 509 7.41 22.76 23.90
CA LEU A 509 6.48 23.09 22.82
C LEU A 509 5.90 24.50 23.06
N LYS A 510 6.05 25.41 22.10
CA LYS A 510 5.67 26.84 22.24
C LYS A 510 4.16 27.08 22.15
N GLU A 511 3.44 26.23 21.43
CA GLU A 511 1.99 26.31 21.21
C GLU A 511 1.34 24.92 21.25
N GLU A 512 0.09 24.86 21.66
CA GLU A 512 -0.64 23.58 21.67
C GLU A 512 -0.85 23.06 20.25
N LEU A 513 -0.49 21.80 20.01
CA LEU A 513 -0.78 21.14 18.75
C LEU A 513 -2.13 20.42 18.84
N LEU A 514 -3.13 21.01 18.19
CA LEU A 514 -4.49 20.51 18.16
C LEU A 514 -4.65 19.55 16.96
N PHE A 515 -4.93 18.28 17.25
CA PHE A 515 -5.35 17.30 16.27
C PHE A 515 -6.87 17.26 16.24
N ASN A 516 -7.51 18.19 15.53
CA ASN A 516 -8.95 18.40 15.55
C ASN A 516 -9.74 17.10 15.29
N PRO A 517 -10.64 16.67 16.19
CA PRO A 517 -11.53 15.54 15.99
C PRO A 517 -12.64 15.79 14.95
N ALA A 518 -12.88 17.02 14.54
CA ALA A 518 -13.79 17.29 13.43
C ALA A 518 -13.09 16.87 12.13
N GLY A 519 -13.70 15.93 11.43
CA GLY A 519 -13.23 15.23 10.21
C GLY A 519 -12.55 16.05 9.13
N PRO A 520 -12.19 15.42 8.00
CA PRO A 520 -11.48 16.09 6.91
C PRO A 520 -12.22 17.36 6.60
N ALA A 521 -11.48 18.43 6.62
CA ALA A 521 -12.01 19.77 6.59
C ALA A 521 -13.16 19.89 5.59
N ASP A 522 -14.35 20.02 6.13
CA ASP A 522 -15.39 20.78 5.44
C ASP A 522 -14.67 22.01 4.86
N PRO A 523 -14.75 22.30 3.56
CA PRO A 523 -14.19 23.53 3.01
C PRO A 523 -14.52 24.76 3.83
N ALA A 524 -15.69 24.81 4.48
CA ALA A 524 -16.09 25.83 5.44
C ALA A 524 -15.22 25.82 6.72
N ASN A 525 -14.82 24.65 7.24
CA ASN A 525 -13.93 24.55 8.40
C ASN A 525 -12.47 24.85 8.06
N GLN A 526 -12.01 24.57 6.84
CA GLN A 526 -10.71 25.04 6.37
C GLN A 526 -10.66 26.58 6.33
N GLU A 527 -11.72 27.19 5.87
CA GLU A 527 -11.82 28.65 5.84
C GLU A 527 -11.87 29.25 7.23
N VAL A 528 -12.63 28.66 8.14
CA VAL A 528 -12.71 29.12 9.55
C VAL A 528 -11.34 28.95 10.24
N ASN A 529 -10.68 27.81 10.10
CA ASN A 529 -9.36 27.58 10.69
C ASN A 529 -8.30 28.52 10.10
N ARG A 530 -8.38 28.80 8.80
CA ARG A 530 -7.46 29.72 8.13
C ARG A 530 -7.72 31.16 8.55
N LEU A 531 -8.98 31.53 8.78
CA LEU A 531 -9.38 32.81 9.31
C LEU A 531 -8.84 33.00 10.74
N VAL A 532 -8.98 32.01 11.60
CA VAL A 532 -8.43 32.03 12.97
C VAL A 532 -6.92 32.15 12.95
N TYR A 533 -6.23 31.42 12.07
CA TYR A 533 -4.78 31.53 11.89
C TYR A 533 -4.38 32.97 11.51
N PHE A 534 -5.02 33.61 10.55
CA PHE A 534 -4.72 35.00 10.18
C PHE A 534 -5.02 35.97 11.30
N GLN A 535 -6.11 35.79 12.04
CA GLN A 535 -6.40 36.62 13.23
C GLN A 535 -5.29 36.52 14.29
N GLN A 536 -4.75 35.30 14.50
CA GLN A 536 -3.67 35.07 15.45
C GLN A 536 -2.35 35.71 15.00
N GLN A 537 -2.00 35.57 13.71
CA GLN A 537 -0.84 36.25 13.12
C GLN A 537 -0.91 37.79 13.30
N ILE A 538 -2.08 38.36 13.08
CA ILE A 538 -2.30 39.78 13.30
C ILE A 538 -2.12 40.15 14.78
N ARG A 539 -2.68 39.38 15.73
CA ARG A 539 -2.60 39.65 17.17
C ARG A 539 -1.19 39.50 17.74
N THR A 540 -0.38 38.65 17.18
CA THR A 540 1.01 38.42 17.60
C THR A 540 2.00 39.43 17.02
N ASN A 541 1.58 40.28 16.05
CA ASN A 541 2.43 41.29 15.43
C ASN A 541 2.10 42.70 15.93
N PRO A 542 2.89 43.29 16.86
CA PRO A 542 2.60 44.58 17.43
C PRO A 542 2.52 45.74 16.42
N ALA A 543 3.36 45.70 15.37
CA ALA A 543 3.34 46.71 14.32
C ALA A 543 2.04 46.68 13.51
N TRP A 544 1.53 45.50 13.24
CA TRP A 544 0.28 45.32 12.52
C TRP A 544 -0.93 45.74 13.37
N LEU A 545 -0.95 45.39 14.65
CA LEU A 545 -1.97 45.82 15.60
C LEU A 545 -2.06 47.37 15.67
N HIS A 546 -0.93 48.05 15.74
CA HIS A 546 -0.90 49.51 15.78
C HIS A 546 -1.52 50.14 14.52
N VAL A 547 -1.25 49.59 13.36
CA VAL A 547 -1.86 50.03 12.08
C VAL A 547 -3.38 49.80 12.09
N LEU A 548 -3.83 48.63 12.59
CA LEU A 548 -5.25 48.31 12.65
C LEU A 548 -6.01 49.11 13.70
N GLU A 549 -5.38 49.45 14.82
CA GLU A 549 -5.96 50.37 15.82
C GLU A 549 -6.26 51.76 15.21
N LYS A 550 -5.32 52.28 14.42
CA LYS A 550 -5.51 53.56 13.73
C LYS A 550 -6.68 53.48 12.73
N ARG A 551 -6.72 52.41 11.89
CA ARG A 551 -7.80 52.17 10.93
C ARG A 551 -9.17 51.93 11.60
N ALA A 552 -9.18 51.28 12.77
CA ALA A 552 -10.40 51.04 13.55
C ALA A 552 -11.01 52.35 14.04
N ARG A 553 -10.16 53.29 14.55
CA ARG A 553 -10.61 54.62 14.94
C ARG A 553 -11.14 55.46 13.76
N GLU A 554 -10.46 55.41 12.62
CA GLU A 554 -10.89 56.08 11.39
C GLU A 554 -12.24 55.58 10.87
N LYS A 555 -12.46 54.24 10.92
CA LYS A 555 -13.72 53.62 10.49
C LYS A 555 -14.81 53.52 11.58
N LYS A 556 -14.55 53.99 12.79
CA LYS A 556 -15.47 53.93 13.94
C LYS A 556 -15.96 52.51 14.26
N VAL A 557 -15.06 51.51 14.18
CA VAL A 557 -15.29 50.12 14.54
C VAL A 557 -14.34 49.68 15.65
N THR A 558 -14.62 48.53 16.27
CA THR A 558 -13.73 47.98 17.30
C THR A 558 -12.46 47.38 16.66
N LEU A 559 -11.36 47.34 17.41
CA LEU A 559 -10.14 46.69 16.98
C LEU A 559 -10.38 45.22 16.58
N GLU A 560 -11.19 44.51 17.37
CA GLU A 560 -11.57 43.12 17.06
C GLU A 560 -12.28 42.98 15.70
N THR A 561 -13.20 43.91 15.40
CA THR A 561 -13.87 43.94 14.10
C THR A 561 -12.86 44.17 12.96
N MET A 562 -11.87 45.06 13.17
CA MET A 562 -10.81 45.32 12.19
C MET A 562 -9.89 44.09 11.97
N ILE A 563 -9.54 43.35 13.04
CA ILE A 563 -8.76 42.11 12.95
C ILE A 563 -9.51 41.08 12.12
N VAL A 564 -10.80 40.90 12.37
CA VAL A 564 -11.63 39.95 11.59
C VAL A 564 -11.71 40.35 10.11
N LEU A 565 -11.91 41.63 9.81
CA LEU A 565 -11.99 42.15 8.44
C LEU A 565 -10.65 42.01 7.69
N GLU A 566 -9.54 42.26 8.36
CA GLU A 566 -8.21 42.11 7.77
C GLU A 566 -7.87 40.63 7.52
N ALA A 567 -8.17 39.76 8.48
CA ALA A 567 -8.01 38.30 8.33
C ALA A 567 -8.87 37.75 7.19
N GLN A 568 -10.10 38.22 7.01
CA GLN A 568 -10.95 37.87 5.89
C GLN A 568 -10.35 38.33 4.56
N SER A 569 -9.84 39.55 4.49
CA SER A 569 -9.15 40.07 3.31
C SER A 569 -7.91 39.21 2.93
N MET A 570 -7.16 38.72 3.91
CA MET A 570 -6.02 37.84 3.71
C MET A 570 -6.46 36.48 3.15
N LEU A 571 -7.54 35.91 3.69
CA LEU A 571 -8.11 34.66 3.21
C LEU A 571 -8.59 34.77 1.75
N ASP A 572 -9.25 35.88 1.41
CA ASP A 572 -9.75 36.12 0.05
C ASP A 572 -8.58 36.27 -0.96
N ARG A 573 -7.51 36.96 -0.57
CA ARG A 573 -6.27 37.05 -1.38
C ARG A 573 -5.60 35.68 -1.54
N GLU A 574 -5.51 34.87 -0.49
CA GLU A 574 -4.98 33.51 -0.60
C GLU A 574 -5.79 32.65 -1.58
N LYS A 575 -7.13 32.76 -1.54
CA LYS A 575 -8.01 32.07 -2.48
C LYS A 575 -7.78 32.53 -3.92
N GLU A 576 -7.59 33.83 -4.13
CA GLU A 576 -7.30 34.39 -5.45
C GLU A 576 -5.96 33.90 -5.99
N VAL A 577 -4.91 33.91 -5.17
CA VAL A 577 -3.58 33.37 -5.54
C VAL A 577 -3.67 31.89 -5.87
N ARG A 578 -4.35 31.07 -5.05
CA ARG A 578 -4.54 29.64 -5.32
C ARG A 578 -5.32 29.39 -6.62
N ARG A 579 -6.30 30.23 -6.94
CA ARG A 579 -7.07 30.15 -8.19
C ARG A 579 -6.21 30.50 -9.39
N ASP A 580 -5.36 31.52 -9.27
CA ASP A 580 -4.43 31.94 -10.32
C ASP A 580 -3.34 30.88 -10.55
N PHE A 581 -2.82 30.23 -9.49
CA PHE A 581 -1.91 29.09 -9.59
C PHE A 581 -2.55 27.92 -10.35
N ARG A 582 -3.80 27.56 -10.05
CA ARG A 582 -4.50 26.50 -10.80
C ARG A 582 -4.74 26.84 -12.27
N LYS A 583 -4.91 28.13 -12.60
CA LYS A 583 -4.99 28.59 -13.99
C LYS A 583 -3.64 28.53 -14.68
N LEU A 584 -2.55 28.75 -13.95
CA LEU A 584 -1.18 28.74 -14.49
C LEU A 584 -0.65 27.34 -14.72
N ASP A 585 -0.96 26.38 -13.86
CA ASP A 585 -0.71 24.95 -14.13
C ASP A 585 -1.36 24.50 -15.43
N SER A 586 -2.45 25.18 -15.82
CA SER A 586 -3.13 24.92 -17.10
C SER A 586 -2.55 25.67 -18.31
N LEU A 587 -1.66 26.66 -18.12
CA LEU A 587 -1.22 27.58 -19.18
C LEU A 587 0.32 27.68 -19.37
N ALA A 588 1.13 26.93 -18.61
CA ALA A 588 2.59 26.77 -18.72
C ALA A 588 3.34 27.95 -19.41
N SER A 589 3.50 29.10 -18.76
CA SER A 589 4.42 30.13 -19.23
C SER A 589 5.21 30.82 -18.12
N ARG A 590 6.52 30.93 -18.32
CA ARG A 590 7.49 31.54 -17.38
C ARG A 590 7.18 32.98 -16.98
N SER A 591 6.51 33.77 -17.79
CA SER A 591 6.22 35.19 -17.52
C SER A 591 5.15 35.40 -16.43
N ALA A 592 4.31 34.41 -16.20
CA ALA A 592 3.26 34.47 -15.20
C ALA A 592 3.76 34.12 -13.78
N THR A 593 4.81 33.29 -13.67
CA THR A 593 5.41 32.87 -12.40
C THR A 593 6.03 34.07 -11.64
N ASP A 594 6.62 35.03 -12.36
CA ASP A 594 7.21 36.24 -11.76
C ASP A 594 6.15 37.24 -11.24
N SER A 595 4.98 37.27 -11.85
CA SER A 595 3.86 38.10 -11.37
C SER A 595 3.29 37.58 -10.05
N ILE A 596 3.27 36.26 -9.89
CA ILE A 596 2.77 35.59 -8.67
C ILE A 596 3.80 35.68 -7.54
N ARG A 597 5.09 35.51 -7.83
CA ARG A 597 6.14 35.74 -6.84
C ARG A 597 6.04 37.13 -6.22
N ARG A 598 5.82 38.18 -7.01
CA ARG A 598 5.62 39.55 -6.48
C ARG A 598 4.35 39.71 -5.65
N LYS A 599 3.30 38.89 -5.87
CA LYS A 599 2.09 38.89 -5.04
C LYS A 599 2.29 38.13 -3.72
N LEU A 600 3.18 37.13 -3.69
CA LEU A 600 3.51 36.35 -2.48
C LEU A 600 4.49 37.08 -1.54
N ASP A 601 5.40 37.92 -2.06
CA ASP A 601 6.32 38.77 -1.29
C ASP A 601 5.59 39.86 -0.48
N PHE A 602 4.27 39.96 -0.59
CA PHE A 602 3.43 40.88 0.17
C PHE A 602 2.91 40.28 1.51
N PHE A 603 3.21 39.00 1.78
CA PHE A 603 2.92 38.37 3.07
C PHE A 603 4.19 38.52 3.96
N PRO A 604 4.14 39.19 5.09
CA PRO A 604 5.27 39.21 6.03
C PRO A 604 5.54 37.78 6.48
N GLN A 605 6.82 37.40 6.42
CA GLN A 605 7.34 36.13 6.92
C GLN A 605 7.09 35.99 8.42
#